data_24a5ae3a03da12b8765cf8c8e545277e
#
_entry.id   24a5ae3a03da12b8765cf8c8e545277e
#
_cell.length_a   1.000
_cell.length_b   1.000
_cell.length_c   1.000
_cell.angle_alpha   90.00
_cell.angle_beta   90.00
_cell.angle_gamma   90.00
#
_symmetry.space_group_name_H-M   'P 1'
#
loop_
_entity.id
_entity.type
_entity.pdbx_description
1 polymer ?
#
loop_
_entity_poly.entity_id
_entity_poly.type
_entity_poly.pdbx_seq_one_letter_code
_entity_poly.pdbx_strand_id
1 'polypeptide(L)'
;MQPARAQLSSVAREIEKQFRAGDTRTALQRLELATATQPGDVGLRFLQGVLLSESGRTAEAVAVFERMTEEFPDQPEPYNNLAVIEAAKGQLDRARKLLETALRLDPAYRTAHENLGDVFVRLAQRAYEAAASSRNAEPLLQTKLRLARELAANR
;
A
#
# COMPACT_ATOMS: atom_id res chain seq x y z
N MET A 1 -11.62 -13.59 11.11
CA MET A 1 -10.40 -13.96 10.37
C MET A 1 -9.27 -13.10 10.86
N GLN A 2 -8.05 -13.62 11.02
CA GLN A 2 -6.93 -12.81 11.48
C GLN A 2 -6.26 -12.13 10.29
N PRO A 3 -5.82 -10.86 10.42
CA PRO A 3 -5.09 -10.15 9.37
C PRO A 3 -3.78 -10.85 9.02
N ALA A 4 -3.35 -10.76 7.76
CA ALA A 4 -2.16 -11.46 7.24
C ALA A 4 -0.91 -11.21 8.08
N ARG A 5 -0.72 -9.97 8.56
CA ARG A 5 0.39 -9.60 9.44
C ARG A 5 0.33 -10.28 10.81
N ALA A 6 -0.86 -10.59 11.33
CA ALA A 6 -1.02 -11.28 12.62
C ALA A 6 -0.79 -12.79 12.50
N GLN A 7 -0.69 -13.34 11.29
CA GLN A 7 -0.48 -14.76 11.00
C GLN A 7 1.00 -15.13 10.79
N LEU A 8 1.94 -14.21 11.07
CA LEU A 8 3.36 -14.48 10.87
C LEU A 8 3.82 -15.68 11.71
N SER A 9 4.29 -16.72 11.03
CA SER A 9 4.93 -17.88 11.64
C SER A 9 6.27 -17.51 12.31
N SER A 10 6.82 -18.41 13.13
CA SER A 10 8.15 -18.17 13.73
C SER A 10 9.22 -17.97 12.66
N VAL A 11 9.15 -18.72 11.55
CA VAL A 11 10.06 -18.61 10.41
C VAL A 11 9.95 -17.23 9.75
N ALA A 12 8.72 -16.74 9.53
CA ALA A 12 8.50 -15.41 8.95
C ALA A 12 9.09 -14.30 9.83
N ARG A 13 8.90 -14.39 11.16
CA ARG A 13 9.48 -13.41 12.10
C ARG A 13 11.00 -13.40 12.11
N GLU A 14 11.65 -14.57 12.01
CA GLU A 14 13.10 -14.66 11.92
C GLU A 14 13.64 -14.06 10.61
N ILE A 15 12.97 -14.32 9.50
CA ILE A 15 13.31 -13.74 8.19
C ILE A 15 13.18 -12.22 8.22
N GLU A 16 12.07 -11.71 8.76
CA GLU A 16 11.87 -10.27 8.91
C GLU A 16 12.98 -9.65 9.79
N LYS A 17 13.31 -10.26 10.93
CA LYS A 17 14.39 -9.82 11.79
C LYS A 17 15.74 -9.78 11.05
N GLN A 18 16.06 -10.79 10.26
CA GLN A 18 17.27 -10.85 9.45
C GLN A 18 17.30 -9.71 8.42
N PHE A 19 16.19 -9.47 7.74
CA PHE A 19 16.05 -8.35 6.80
C PHE A 19 16.29 -6.99 7.49
N ARG A 20 15.64 -6.76 8.66
CA ARG A 20 15.83 -5.53 9.47
C ARG A 20 17.27 -5.35 9.98
N ALA A 21 18.01 -6.43 10.13
CA ALA A 21 19.45 -6.39 10.48
C ALA A 21 20.36 -6.04 9.29
N GLY A 22 19.80 -5.81 8.09
CA GLY A 22 20.54 -5.41 6.90
C GLY A 22 20.95 -6.56 5.98
N ASP A 23 20.73 -7.82 6.37
CA ASP A 23 21.01 -8.99 5.52
C ASP A 23 19.87 -9.26 4.54
N THR A 24 19.59 -8.28 3.69
CA THR A 24 18.48 -8.27 2.74
C THR A 24 18.54 -9.45 1.78
N ARG A 25 19.73 -9.78 1.26
CA ARG A 25 19.89 -10.85 0.27
C ARG A 25 19.50 -12.20 0.84
N THR A 26 20.08 -12.57 1.96
CA THR A 26 19.83 -13.87 2.59
C THR A 26 18.37 -13.97 3.08
N ALA A 27 17.84 -12.87 3.64
CA ALA A 27 16.45 -12.84 4.07
C ALA A 27 15.48 -13.10 2.90
N LEU A 28 15.66 -12.45 1.75
CA LEU A 28 14.84 -12.67 0.56
C LEU A 28 14.97 -14.09 -0.01
N GLN A 29 16.19 -14.67 -0.05
CA GLN A 29 16.39 -16.05 -0.48
C GLN A 29 15.69 -17.05 0.44
N ARG A 30 15.79 -16.85 1.76
CA ARG A 30 15.10 -17.71 2.75
C ARG A 30 13.59 -17.58 2.62
N LEU A 31 13.09 -16.37 2.36
CA LEU A 31 11.66 -16.12 2.19
C LEU A 31 11.12 -16.79 0.92
N GLU A 32 11.85 -16.72 -0.17
CA GLU A 32 11.50 -17.42 -1.42
C GLU A 32 11.40 -18.93 -1.22
N LEU A 33 12.37 -19.54 -0.53
CA LEU A 33 12.34 -20.95 -0.19
C LEU A 33 11.17 -21.29 0.73
N ALA A 34 10.90 -20.47 1.76
CA ALA A 34 9.81 -20.68 2.68
C ALA A 34 8.44 -20.59 1.99
N THR A 35 8.24 -19.61 1.11
CA THR A 35 7.00 -19.48 0.33
C THR A 35 6.81 -20.60 -0.68
N ALA A 36 7.90 -21.13 -1.26
CA ALA A 36 7.83 -22.28 -2.16
C ALA A 36 7.45 -23.58 -1.43
N THR A 37 7.92 -23.75 -0.18
CA THR A 37 7.60 -24.94 0.64
C THR A 37 6.24 -24.86 1.32
N GLN A 38 5.73 -23.64 1.58
CA GLN A 38 4.46 -23.40 2.25
C GLN A 38 3.62 -22.36 1.46
N PRO A 39 3.15 -22.73 0.26
CA PRO A 39 2.48 -21.79 -0.64
C PRO A 39 1.14 -21.25 -0.11
N GLY A 40 0.50 -21.95 0.83
CA GLY A 40 -0.74 -21.52 1.50
C GLY A 40 -0.52 -20.67 2.75
N ASP A 41 0.72 -20.39 3.16
CA ASP A 41 0.97 -19.50 4.30
C ASP A 41 0.79 -18.03 3.89
N VAL A 42 -0.36 -17.47 4.26
CA VAL A 42 -0.74 -16.09 3.98
C VAL A 42 0.26 -15.09 4.56
N GLY A 43 0.77 -15.36 5.76
CA GLY A 43 1.75 -14.50 6.43
C GLY A 43 3.08 -14.45 5.70
N LEU A 44 3.61 -15.59 5.22
CA LEU A 44 4.83 -15.64 4.41
C LEU A 44 4.65 -14.92 3.07
N ARG A 45 3.51 -15.13 2.39
CA ARG A 45 3.19 -14.42 1.13
C ARG A 45 3.11 -12.92 1.32
N PHE A 46 2.42 -12.49 2.38
CA PHE A 46 2.32 -11.07 2.71
C PHE A 46 3.69 -10.47 3.02
N LEU A 47 4.50 -11.14 3.85
CA LEU A 47 5.86 -10.71 4.14
C LEU A 47 6.72 -10.62 2.88
N GLN A 48 6.56 -11.54 1.93
CA GLN A 48 7.27 -11.50 0.64
C GLN A 48 6.97 -10.20 -0.12
N GLY A 49 5.69 -9.85 -0.26
CA GLY A 49 5.29 -8.59 -0.91
C GLY A 49 5.88 -7.36 -0.21
N VAL A 50 5.84 -7.34 1.13
CA VAL A 50 6.38 -6.22 1.93
C VAL A 50 7.89 -6.08 1.74
N LEU A 51 8.67 -7.15 1.92
CA LEU A 51 10.13 -7.08 1.82
C LEU A 51 10.62 -6.79 0.40
N LEU A 52 9.92 -7.29 -0.62
CA LEU A 52 10.18 -6.91 -2.02
C LEU A 52 9.95 -5.42 -2.25
N SER A 53 8.84 -4.87 -1.73
CA SER A 53 8.55 -3.44 -1.84
C SER A 53 9.61 -2.58 -1.15
N GLU A 54 9.99 -2.93 0.07
CA GLU A 54 11.01 -2.21 0.84
C GLU A 54 12.42 -2.29 0.22
N SER A 55 12.73 -3.37 -0.50
CA SER A 55 13.99 -3.53 -1.23
C SER A 55 14.00 -2.88 -2.62
N GLY A 56 12.94 -2.13 -2.98
CA GLY A 56 12.82 -1.44 -4.28
C GLY A 56 12.40 -2.36 -5.43
N ARG A 57 12.12 -3.65 -5.19
CA ARG A 57 11.65 -4.62 -6.18
C ARG A 57 10.13 -4.49 -6.38
N THR A 58 9.69 -3.27 -6.68
CA THR A 58 8.27 -2.89 -6.69
C THR A 58 7.41 -3.70 -7.66
N ALA A 59 7.93 -4.03 -8.84
CA ALA A 59 7.18 -4.83 -9.83
C ALA A 59 6.88 -6.25 -9.31
N GLU A 60 7.82 -6.85 -8.60
CA GLU A 60 7.65 -8.17 -8.00
C GLU A 60 6.72 -8.12 -6.78
N ALA A 61 6.81 -7.06 -5.98
CA ALA A 61 5.88 -6.82 -4.88
C ALA A 61 4.43 -6.72 -5.38
N VAL A 62 4.20 -5.98 -6.47
CA VAL A 62 2.88 -5.86 -7.11
C VAL A 62 2.38 -7.25 -7.52
N ALA A 63 3.18 -8.05 -8.22
CA ALA A 63 2.78 -9.39 -8.65
C ALA A 63 2.41 -10.30 -7.46
N VAL A 64 3.14 -10.21 -6.34
CA VAL A 64 2.81 -10.96 -5.11
C VAL A 64 1.48 -10.48 -4.53
N PHE A 65 1.28 -9.19 -4.37
CA PHE A 65 0.04 -8.66 -3.79
C PHE A 65 -1.18 -8.89 -4.69
N GLU A 66 -1.06 -8.75 -6.03
CA GLU A 66 -2.12 -9.06 -6.97
C GLU A 66 -2.54 -10.53 -6.85
N ARG A 67 -1.58 -11.45 -6.84
CA ARG A 67 -1.86 -12.86 -6.62
C ARG A 67 -2.52 -13.14 -5.27
N MET A 68 -2.12 -12.41 -4.22
CA MET A 68 -2.77 -12.54 -2.91
C MET A 68 -4.22 -12.05 -2.94
N THR A 69 -4.57 -11.02 -3.72
CA THR A 69 -5.97 -10.59 -3.85
C THR A 69 -6.84 -11.60 -4.61
N GLU A 70 -6.25 -12.47 -5.42
CA GLU A 70 -6.93 -13.57 -6.12
C GLU A 70 -7.06 -14.82 -5.25
N GLU A 71 -5.96 -15.23 -4.59
CA GLU A 71 -5.91 -16.46 -3.79
C GLU A 71 -6.50 -16.28 -2.38
N PHE A 72 -6.42 -15.07 -1.81
CA PHE A 72 -6.89 -14.71 -0.46
C PHE A 72 -7.71 -13.41 -0.48
N PRO A 73 -8.86 -13.39 -1.19
CA PRO A 73 -9.61 -12.17 -1.49
C PRO A 73 -10.22 -11.45 -0.27
N ASP A 74 -10.22 -12.11 0.88
CA ASP A 74 -10.71 -11.61 2.15
C ASP A 74 -9.63 -10.97 3.07
N GLN A 75 -8.38 -10.93 2.61
CA GLN A 75 -7.30 -10.24 3.33
C GLN A 75 -7.23 -8.77 2.91
N PRO A 76 -7.40 -7.78 3.83
CA PRO A 76 -7.39 -6.37 3.48
C PRO A 76 -6.00 -5.81 3.17
N GLU A 77 -4.94 -6.38 3.75
CA GLU A 77 -3.60 -5.83 3.67
C GLU A 77 -2.99 -5.83 2.25
N PRO A 78 -3.15 -6.87 1.40
CA PRO A 78 -2.68 -6.81 0.01
C PRO A 78 -3.29 -5.66 -0.77
N TYR A 79 -4.59 -5.39 -0.60
CA TYR A 79 -5.26 -4.25 -1.25
C TYR A 79 -4.69 -2.92 -0.80
N ASN A 80 -4.45 -2.75 0.51
CA ASN A 80 -3.83 -1.55 1.05
C ASN A 80 -2.42 -1.33 0.48
N ASN A 81 -1.60 -2.37 0.42
CA ASN A 81 -0.23 -2.25 -0.10
C ASN A 81 -0.20 -1.97 -1.62
N LEU A 82 -1.08 -2.59 -2.40
CA LEU A 82 -1.26 -2.24 -3.81
C LEU A 82 -1.68 -0.78 -3.97
N ALA A 83 -2.58 -0.29 -3.14
CA ALA A 83 -3.02 1.09 -3.18
C ALA A 83 -1.89 2.09 -2.94
N VAL A 84 -1.02 1.82 -1.97
CA VAL A 84 0.18 2.65 -1.70
C VAL A 84 1.08 2.70 -2.93
N ILE A 85 1.34 1.55 -3.57
CA ILE A 85 2.16 1.48 -4.79
C ILE A 85 1.49 2.24 -5.95
N GLU A 86 0.19 2.07 -6.15
CA GLU A 86 -0.55 2.77 -7.22
C GLU A 86 -0.62 4.29 -6.97
N ALA A 87 -0.79 4.70 -5.71
CA ALA A 87 -0.73 6.11 -5.35
C ALA A 87 0.66 6.72 -5.65
N ALA A 88 1.74 6.00 -5.36
CA ALA A 88 3.10 6.43 -5.69
C ALA A 88 3.30 6.64 -7.20
N LYS A 89 2.66 5.82 -8.04
CA LYS A 89 2.64 5.96 -9.50
C LYS A 89 1.69 7.07 -10.01
N GLY A 90 0.97 7.77 -9.12
CA GLY A 90 -0.03 8.77 -9.49
C GLY A 90 -1.40 8.20 -9.92
N GLN A 91 -1.60 6.90 -9.83
CA GLN A 91 -2.84 6.21 -10.18
C GLN A 91 -3.87 6.32 -9.04
N LEU A 92 -4.24 7.57 -8.69
CA LEU A 92 -5.02 7.88 -7.50
C LEU A 92 -6.40 7.24 -7.47
N ASP A 93 -7.08 7.16 -8.62
CA ASP A 93 -8.42 6.55 -8.71
C ASP A 93 -8.37 5.03 -8.48
N ARG A 94 -7.30 4.35 -8.94
CA ARG A 94 -7.07 2.93 -8.67
C ARG A 94 -6.72 2.72 -7.20
N ALA A 95 -5.85 3.55 -6.64
CA ALA A 95 -5.48 3.51 -5.23
C ALA A 95 -6.71 3.67 -4.33
N ARG A 96 -7.59 4.65 -4.61
CA ARG A 96 -8.84 4.84 -3.89
C ARG A 96 -9.71 3.58 -3.87
N LYS A 97 -9.95 2.96 -5.03
CA LYS A 97 -10.77 1.74 -5.14
C LYS A 97 -10.20 0.57 -4.33
N LEU A 98 -8.89 0.41 -4.34
CA LEU A 98 -8.20 -0.63 -3.57
C LEU A 98 -8.36 -0.39 -2.06
N LEU A 99 -8.21 0.84 -1.58
CA LEU A 99 -8.41 1.20 -0.17
C LEU A 99 -9.87 1.05 0.26
N GLU A 100 -10.83 1.44 -0.57
CA GLU A 100 -12.25 1.20 -0.33
C GLU A 100 -12.55 -0.32 -0.22
N THR A 101 -11.84 -1.16 -0.98
CA THR A 101 -11.95 -2.62 -0.85
C THR A 101 -11.35 -3.11 0.47
N ALA A 102 -10.16 -2.66 0.83
CA ALA A 102 -9.54 -3.00 2.11
C ALA A 102 -10.46 -2.63 3.30
N LEU A 103 -11.10 -1.46 3.25
CA LEU A 103 -12.01 -0.98 4.30
C LEU A 103 -13.38 -1.67 4.31
N ARG A 104 -13.83 -2.25 3.20
CA ARG A 104 -15.00 -3.15 3.22
C ARG A 104 -14.70 -4.47 3.91
N LEU A 105 -13.47 -4.97 3.77
CA LEU A 105 -13.02 -6.21 4.40
C LEU A 105 -12.72 -6.01 5.89
N ASP A 106 -12.08 -4.90 6.25
CA ASP A 106 -11.83 -4.50 7.64
C ASP A 106 -12.14 -2.99 7.82
N PRO A 107 -13.35 -2.65 8.29
CA PRO A 107 -13.74 -1.26 8.55
C PRO A 107 -12.92 -0.56 9.63
N ALA A 108 -12.21 -1.31 10.48
CA ALA A 108 -11.35 -0.77 11.53
C ALA A 108 -9.88 -0.62 11.10
N TYR A 109 -9.55 -0.91 9.84
CA TYR A 109 -8.17 -0.87 9.35
C TYR A 109 -7.64 0.56 9.29
N ARG A 110 -7.06 1.01 10.39
CA ARG A 110 -6.58 2.38 10.59
C ARG A 110 -5.65 2.84 9.48
N THR A 111 -4.65 2.05 9.11
CA THR A 111 -3.68 2.40 8.07
C THR A 111 -4.34 2.63 6.71
N ALA A 112 -5.38 1.84 6.36
CA ALA A 112 -6.12 2.05 5.13
C ALA A 112 -6.94 3.34 5.15
N HIS A 113 -7.49 3.73 6.31
CA HIS A 113 -8.15 5.05 6.47
C HIS A 113 -7.17 6.20 6.29
N GLU A 114 -5.97 6.13 6.89
CA GLU A 114 -4.92 7.13 6.74
C GLU A 114 -4.50 7.27 5.27
N ASN A 115 -4.20 6.15 4.60
CA ASN A 115 -3.82 6.13 3.19
C ASN A 115 -4.95 6.65 2.28
N LEU A 116 -6.21 6.36 2.60
CA LEU A 116 -7.37 6.88 1.84
C LEU A 116 -7.50 8.40 2.00
N GLY A 117 -7.29 8.92 3.21
CA GLY A 117 -7.23 10.35 3.47
C GLY A 117 -6.17 11.03 2.60
N ASP A 118 -4.99 10.46 2.53
CA ASP A 118 -3.90 10.94 1.70
C ASP A 118 -4.24 10.94 0.20
N VAL A 119 -4.88 9.88 -0.28
CA VAL A 119 -5.34 9.81 -1.68
C VAL A 119 -6.38 10.90 -1.95
N PHE A 120 -7.32 11.16 -1.03
CA PHE A 120 -8.30 12.22 -1.18
C PHE A 120 -7.68 13.62 -1.21
N VAL A 121 -6.66 13.89 -0.40
CA VAL A 121 -5.92 15.17 -0.44
C VAL A 121 -5.31 15.39 -1.83
N ARG A 122 -4.67 14.36 -2.42
CA ARG A 122 -4.09 14.44 -3.76
C ARG A 122 -5.15 14.56 -4.87
N LEU A 123 -6.28 13.90 -4.71
CA LEU A 123 -7.42 14.04 -5.64
C LEU A 123 -8.02 15.45 -5.56
N ALA A 124 -8.16 16.01 -4.36
CA ALA A 124 -8.60 17.39 -4.16
C ALA A 124 -7.62 18.39 -4.78
N GLN A 125 -6.31 18.20 -4.58
CA GLN A 125 -5.29 19.02 -5.22
C GLN A 125 -5.46 19.00 -6.74
N ARG A 126 -5.55 17.82 -7.36
CA ARG A 126 -5.75 17.66 -8.82
C ARG A 126 -7.01 18.38 -9.31
N ALA A 127 -8.12 18.28 -8.56
CA ALA A 127 -9.37 18.94 -8.89
C ALA A 127 -9.27 20.47 -8.81
N TYR A 128 -8.62 20.99 -7.75
CA TYR A 128 -8.42 22.43 -7.60
C TYR A 128 -7.44 22.99 -8.63
N GLU A 129 -6.41 22.24 -9.04
CA GLU A 129 -5.51 22.63 -10.12
C GLU A 129 -6.26 22.76 -11.46
N ALA A 130 -7.11 21.78 -11.77
CA ALA A 130 -7.95 21.83 -12.96
C ALA A 130 -8.91 23.03 -12.95
N ALA A 131 -9.54 23.34 -11.80
CA ALA A 131 -10.40 24.51 -11.66
C ALA A 131 -9.62 25.83 -11.74
N ALA A 132 -8.42 25.91 -11.17
CA ALA A 132 -7.58 27.10 -11.16
C ALA A 132 -6.96 27.43 -12.53
N SER A 133 -6.93 26.48 -13.46
CA SER A 133 -6.47 26.71 -14.82
C SER A 133 -7.42 27.58 -15.66
N SER A 134 -8.65 27.81 -15.20
CA SER A 134 -9.59 28.75 -15.83
C SER A 134 -9.22 30.21 -15.49
N ARG A 135 -9.41 31.12 -16.48
CA ARG A 135 -8.94 32.52 -16.43
C ARG A 135 -9.40 33.39 -15.24
N ASN A 136 -10.36 32.93 -14.41
CA ASN A 136 -10.95 33.70 -13.32
C ASN A 136 -11.00 32.88 -12.00
N ALA A 137 -9.85 32.32 -11.60
CA ALA A 137 -9.78 31.60 -10.32
C ALA A 137 -10.02 32.54 -9.12
N GLU A 138 -11.11 32.36 -8.41
CA GLU A 138 -11.48 33.13 -7.23
C GLU A 138 -10.44 32.99 -6.10
N PRO A 139 -10.26 34.03 -5.24
CA PRO A 139 -9.31 33.98 -4.11
C PRO A 139 -9.49 32.77 -3.18
N LEU A 140 -10.75 32.35 -2.96
CA LEU A 140 -11.07 31.18 -2.15
C LEU A 140 -10.53 29.88 -2.79
N LEU A 141 -10.59 29.74 -4.13
CA LEU A 141 -10.04 28.61 -4.86
C LEU A 141 -8.52 28.55 -4.73
N GLN A 142 -7.85 29.70 -4.82
CA GLN A 142 -6.39 29.81 -4.63
C GLN A 142 -5.99 29.35 -3.21
N THR A 143 -6.76 29.73 -2.20
CA THR A 143 -6.54 29.31 -0.81
C THR A 143 -6.71 27.80 -0.66
N LYS A 144 -7.76 27.19 -1.23
CA LYS A 144 -7.99 25.74 -1.21
C LYS A 144 -6.87 24.98 -1.89
N LEU A 145 -6.40 25.46 -3.05
CA LEU A 145 -5.29 24.85 -3.78
C LEU A 145 -3.99 24.88 -2.97
N ARG A 146 -3.68 26.02 -2.33
CA ARG A 146 -2.50 26.14 -1.47
C ARG A 146 -2.54 25.15 -0.32
N LEU A 147 -3.66 25.06 0.41
CA LEU A 147 -3.82 24.12 1.52
C LEU A 147 -3.71 22.65 1.06
N ALA A 148 -4.31 22.30 -0.05
CA ALA A 148 -4.21 20.94 -0.60
C ALA A 148 -2.76 20.57 -0.97
N ARG A 149 -1.99 21.50 -1.54
CA ARG A 149 -0.56 21.31 -1.84
C ARG A 149 0.28 21.14 -0.58
N GLU A 150 0.04 21.96 0.44
CA GLU A 150 0.74 21.85 1.72
C GLU A 150 0.50 20.49 2.39
N LEU A 151 -0.75 20.03 2.42
CA LEU A 151 -1.09 18.71 2.97
C LEU A 151 -0.49 17.57 2.14
N ALA A 152 -0.47 17.69 0.81
CA ALA A 152 0.11 16.67 -0.05
C ALA A 152 1.64 16.57 0.05
N ALA A 153 2.32 17.65 0.45
CA ALA A 153 3.77 17.70 0.59
C ALA A 153 4.28 17.19 1.96
N ASN A 154 3.44 17.21 2.99
CA ASN A 154 3.80 16.83 4.37
C ASN A 154 3.65 15.32 4.63
N ARG A 155 4.38 14.50 3.86
CA ARG A 155 4.36 13.02 3.97
C ARG A 155 5.70 12.47 4.38
#